data_59c872ac1bac8a22f2757ffeb55bc09c
#
_entry.id   59c872ac1bac8a22f2757ffeb55bc09c
#
_cell.length_a   1.000
_cell.length_b   1.000
_cell.length_c   1.000
_cell.angle_alpha   90.00
_cell.angle_beta   90.00
_cell.angle_gamma   90.00
#
_symmetry.space_group_name_H-M   'P 1'
#
loop_
_entity.id
_entity.type
_entity.pdbx_description
1 polymer ?
#
loop_
_entity_poly.entity_id
_entity_poly.type
_entity_poly.pdbx_seq_one_letter_code
_entity_poly.pdbx_strand_id
1 'polypeptide(L)'
;MVDVRLQAWSEGAFDVLRRANTPEMTQYLGGPESEEKLADRQRRYLALDEPGAGQMFLVSADGEPAGVVGYWEHEWAGKTSYEAGWSVLPEFQGQGIAVAALRLVIDEARRAGRHDRLHALPNIHNGASNAVCRKAGMTLAGECDFEYPKGNPIRGNEWYLEL
;
A
#
# COMPACT_ATOMS: atom_id res chain seq x y z
N MET A 1 -2.91 -23.09 4.35
CA MET A 1 -2.28 -21.89 3.75
C MET A 1 -3.35 -21.04 3.12
N VAL A 2 -3.33 -19.74 3.39
CA VAL A 2 -4.33 -18.80 2.85
C VAL A 2 -4.06 -18.53 1.36
N ASP A 3 -5.09 -18.63 0.54
CA ASP A 3 -5.02 -18.30 -0.88
C ASP A 3 -5.23 -16.79 -1.06
N VAL A 4 -4.14 -16.08 -1.31
CA VAL A 4 -4.13 -14.62 -1.48
C VAL A 4 -4.12 -14.27 -2.97
N ARG A 5 -5.09 -13.45 -3.39
CA ARG A 5 -5.20 -13.01 -4.78
C ARG A 5 -5.43 -11.51 -4.85
N LEU A 6 -5.01 -10.91 -5.96
CA LEU A 6 -5.26 -9.51 -6.25
C LEU A 6 -6.34 -9.39 -7.32
N GLN A 7 -7.28 -8.47 -7.10
CA GLN A 7 -8.30 -8.12 -8.07
C GLN A 7 -8.15 -6.63 -8.39
N ALA A 8 -8.24 -6.27 -9.66
CA ALA A 8 -8.20 -4.87 -10.05
C ALA A 8 -9.24 -4.06 -9.28
N TRP A 9 -8.87 -2.86 -8.85
CA TRP A 9 -9.77 -2.00 -8.07
C TRP A 9 -11.04 -1.71 -8.84
N SER A 10 -12.18 -1.78 -8.16
CA SER A 10 -13.50 -1.57 -8.75
C SER A 10 -14.38 -0.78 -7.78
N GLU A 11 -15.55 -0.36 -8.25
CA GLU A 11 -16.54 0.32 -7.39
C GLU A 11 -16.93 -0.54 -6.19
N GLY A 12 -17.04 -1.84 -6.38
CA GLY A 12 -17.38 -2.79 -5.31
C GLY A 12 -16.33 -2.90 -4.21
N ALA A 13 -15.10 -2.46 -4.47
CA ALA A 13 -14.02 -2.48 -3.48
C ALA A 13 -14.11 -1.35 -2.45
N PHE A 14 -14.98 -0.36 -2.66
CA PHE A 14 -15.11 0.79 -1.76
C PHE A 14 -15.41 0.39 -0.30
N ASP A 15 -16.16 -0.67 -0.10
CA ASP A 15 -16.46 -1.17 1.25
C ASP A 15 -15.21 -1.47 2.05
N VAL A 16 -14.16 -2.00 1.41
CA VAL A 16 -12.89 -2.28 2.09
C VAL A 16 -12.22 -0.99 2.57
N LEU A 17 -12.28 0.09 1.78
CA LEU A 17 -11.76 1.39 2.20
C LEU A 17 -12.49 1.89 3.45
N ARG A 18 -13.81 1.75 3.48
CA ARG A 18 -14.61 2.14 4.65
C ARG A 18 -14.25 1.32 5.88
N ARG A 19 -14.12 0.02 5.72
CA ARG A 19 -13.77 -0.89 6.82
C ARG A 19 -12.35 -0.64 7.36
N ALA A 20 -11.45 -0.18 6.51
CA ALA A 20 -10.09 0.17 6.90
C ALA A 20 -9.97 1.57 7.53
N ASN A 21 -11.01 2.38 7.42
CA ASN A 21 -11.01 3.79 7.88
C ASN A 21 -11.41 3.91 9.36
N THR A 22 -10.67 3.25 10.23
CA THR A 22 -10.91 3.26 11.68
C THR A 22 -9.75 3.94 12.40
N PRO A 23 -9.94 4.44 13.63
CA PRO A 23 -8.84 5.02 14.41
C PRO A 23 -7.66 4.05 14.57
N GLU A 24 -7.95 2.77 14.80
CA GLU A 24 -6.94 1.74 14.96
C GLU A 24 -6.12 1.53 13.69
N MET A 25 -6.77 1.39 12.54
CA MET A 25 -6.09 1.12 11.28
C MET A 25 -5.37 2.33 10.69
N THR A 26 -5.75 3.54 11.09
CA THR A 26 -5.18 4.79 10.58
C THR A 26 -4.28 5.50 11.60
N GLN A 27 -3.96 4.85 12.70
CA GLN A 27 -3.21 5.46 13.81
C GLN A 27 -1.82 5.99 13.40
N TYR A 28 -1.19 5.39 12.39
CA TYR A 28 0.12 5.81 11.90
C TYR A 28 0.04 6.75 10.69
N LEU A 29 -1.17 7.15 10.29
CA LEU A 29 -1.43 7.94 9.07
C LEU A 29 -2.26 9.20 9.33
N GLY A 30 -2.34 9.65 10.57
CA GLY A 30 -3.05 10.88 10.92
C GLY A 30 -4.54 10.70 11.27
N GLY A 31 -5.00 9.47 11.44
CA GLY A 31 -6.37 9.16 11.84
C GLY A 31 -7.33 8.98 10.66
N PRO A 32 -8.62 8.68 10.98
CA PRO A 32 -9.62 8.42 9.94
C PRO A 32 -9.87 9.61 9.02
N GLU A 33 -10.11 9.32 7.75
CA GLU A 33 -10.52 10.31 6.78
C GLU A 33 -12.04 10.55 6.84
N SER A 34 -12.49 11.74 6.41
CA SER A 34 -13.91 12.03 6.24
C SER A 34 -14.49 11.19 5.08
N GLU A 35 -15.81 11.05 5.04
CA GLU A 35 -16.50 10.37 3.94
C GLU A 35 -16.17 11.03 2.58
N GLU A 36 -16.05 12.36 2.55
CA GLU A 36 -15.69 13.09 1.34
C GLU A 36 -14.28 12.73 0.87
N LYS A 37 -13.30 12.69 1.77
CA LYS A 37 -11.93 12.30 1.45
C LYS A 37 -11.85 10.85 1.01
N LEU A 38 -12.64 9.98 1.63
CA LEU A 38 -12.68 8.57 1.28
C LEU A 38 -13.25 8.38 -0.14
N ALA A 39 -14.30 9.14 -0.50
CA ALA A 39 -14.86 9.15 -1.84
C ALA A 39 -13.83 9.67 -2.87
N ASP A 40 -13.05 10.68 -2.52
CA ASP A 40 -11.96 11.18 -3.38
C ASP A 40 -10.88 10.11 -3.58
N ARG A 41 -10.53 9.37 -2.54
CA ARG A 41 -9.59 8.26 -2.62
C ARG A 41 -10.10 7.19 -3.58
N GLN A 42 -11.37 6.83 -3.48
CA GLN A 42 -12.02 5.88 -4.38
C GLN A 42 -11.91 6.33 -5.85
N ARG A 43 -12.21 7.60 -6.12
CA ARG A 43 -12.11 8.16 -7.48
C ARG A 43 -10.67 8.08 -8.01
N ARG A 44 -9.67 8.41 -7.16
CA ARG A 44 -8.25 8.33 -7.56
C ARG A 44 -7.82 6.90 -7.85
N TYR A 45 -8.26 5.95 -7.06
CA TYR A 45 -7.95 4.54 -7.27
C TYR A 45 -8.54 4.01 -8.58
N LEU A 46 -9.80 4.38 -8.86
CA LEU A 46 -10.46 3.99 -10.11
C LEU A 46 -9.85 4.67 -11.34
N ALA A 47 -9.32 5.88 -11.18
CA ALA A 47 -8.71 6.63 -12.26
C ALA A 47 -7.26 6.21 -12.55
N LEU A 48 -6.64 5.42 -11.70
CA LEU A 48 -5.28 4.95 -11.87
C LEU A 48 -5.26 3.75 -12.83
N ASP A 49 -5.38 4.04 -14.12
CA ASP A 49 -5.52 3.04 -15.18
C ASP A 49 -4.51 3.17 -16.32
N GLU A 50 -3.63 4.19 -16.28
CA GLU A 50 -2.59 4.37 -17.27
C GLU A 50 -1.54 3.25 -17.13
N PRO A 51 -1.24 2.50 -18.21
CA PRO A 51 -0.24 1.44 -18.14
C PRO A 51 1.12 1.93 -17.64
N GLY A 52 1.63 1.30 -16.60
CA GLY A 52 2.93 1.64 -16.00
C GLY A 52 2.89 2.76 -14.96
N ALA A 53 1.80 3.52 -14.84
CA ALA A 53 1.69 4.58 -13.82
C ALA A 53 1.38 4.03 -12.44
N GLY A 54 0.81 2.83 -12.38
CA GLY A 54 0.44 2.18 -11.14
C GLY A 54 -0.93 1.52 -11.21
N GLN A 55 -1.27 0.80 -10.15
CA GLN A 55 -2.57 0.17 -10.02
C GLN A 55 -2.87 -0.14 -8.56
N MET A 56 -4.14 0.02 -8.17
CA MET A 56 -4.63 -0.42 -6.87
C MET A 56 -5.37 -1.73 -7.03
N PHE A 57 -5.31 -2.55 -5.99
CA PHE A 57 -5.93 -3.88 -5.99
C PHE A 57 -6.70 -4.13 -4.70
N LEU A 58 -7.80 -4.83 -4.84
CA LEU A 58 -8.46 -5.49 -3.72
C LEU A 58 -7.68 -6.77 -3.41
N VAL A 59 -7.30 -6.95 -2.16
CA VAL A 59 -6.68 -8.20 -1.70
C VAL A 59 -7.80 -9.13 -1.26
N SER A 60 -7.85 -10.32 -1.82
CA SER A 60 -8.75 -11.38 -1.33
C SER A 60 -7.94 -12.47 -0.62
N ALA A 61 -8.54 -13.02 0.43
CA ALA A 61 -7.99 -14.13 1.19
C ALA A 61 -9.05 -15.23 1.23
N ASP A 62 -8.75 -16.37 0.61
CA ASP A 62 -9.70 -17.49 0.45
C ASP A 62 -11.04 -17.01 -0.13
N GLY A 63 -10.99 -16.09 -1.08
CA GLY A 63 -12.16 -15.55 -1.77
C GLY A 63 -12.89 -14.41 -1.06
N GLU A 64 -12.47 -14.02 0.14
CA GLU A 64 -13.08 -12.92 0.90
C GLU A 64 -12.26 -11.65 0.80
N PRO A 65 -12.91 -10.46 0.74
CA PRO A 65 -12.21 -9.18 0.78
C PRO A 65 -11.42 -9.02 2.08
N ALA A 66 -10.11 -8.85 1.99
CA ALA A 66 -9.22 -8.83 3.15
C ALA A 66 -8.43 -7.53 3.29
N GLY A 67 -8.30 -6.75 2.24
CA GLY A 67 -7.50 -5.53 2.31
C GLY A 67 -7.30 -4.86 0.98
N VAL A 68 -6.38 -3.92 0.97
CA VAL A 68 -6.00 -3.14 -0.20
C VAL A 68 -4.48 -3.16 -0.34
N VAL A 69 -3.98 -3.19 -1.57
CA VAL A 69 -2.56 -3.06 -1.87
C VAL A 69 -2.44 -2.40 -3.24
N GLY A 70 -1.35 -1.67 -3.45
CA GLY A 70 -1.13 -1.07 -4.75
C GLY A 70 0.27 -0.53 -4.90
N TYR A 71 0.57 -0.08 -6.10
CA TYR A 71 1.79 0.64 -6.42
C TYR A 71 1.44 1.82 -7.32
N TRP A 72 2.24 2.86 -7.24
CA TRP A 72 2.05 4.10 -8.02
C TRP A 72 3.38 4.78 -8.23
N GLU A 73 3.42 5.69 -9.22
CA GLU A 73 4.59 6.52 -9.44
C GLU A 73 4.75 7.53 -8.30
N HIS A 74 5.98 7.72 -7.88
CA HIS A 74 6.33 8.60 -6.78
C HIS A 74 7.69 9.24 -7.04
N GLU A 75 7.79 10.55 -6.79
CA GLU A 75 9.06 11.25 -6.84
C GLU A 75 9.77 11.12 -5.50
N TRP A 76 11.01 10.62 -5.54
CA TRP A 76 11.82 10.45 -4.36
C TRP A 76 13.27 10.83 -4.68
N ALA A 77 13.84 11.80 -3.91
CA ALA A 77 15.21 12.28 -4.11
C ALA A 77 15.48 12.72 -5.56
N GLY A 78 14.52 13.38 -6.21
CA GLY A 78 14.66 13.92 -7.56
C GLY A 78 14.50 12.89 -8.67
N LYS A 79 14.14 11.65 -8.35
CA LYS A 79 13.93 10.58 -9.32
C LYS A 79 12.51 10.01 -9.17
N THR A 80 11.84 9.75 -10.31
CA THR A 80 10.56 9.04 -10.30
C THR A 80 10.82 7.53 -10.17
N SER A 81 10.12 6.91 -9.24
CA SER A 81 10.15 5.46 -9.02
C SER A 81 8.75 5.00 -8.64
N TYR A 82 8.60 3.72 -8.28
CA TYR A 82 7.34 3.23 -7.73
C TYR A 82 7.36 3.29 -6.20
N GLU A 83 6.19 3.51 -5.63
CA GLU A 83 5.94 3.32 -4.20
C GLU A 83 4.82 2.30 -4.05
N ALA A 84 4.88 1.47 -3.03
CA ALA A 84 3.82 0.53 -2.67
C ALA A 84 3.23 0.87 -1.30
N GLY A 85 1.95 0.57 -1.14
CA GLY A 85 1.25 0.70 0.13
C GLY A 85 0.23 -0.42 0.27
N TRP A 86 -0.13 -0.73 1.51
CA TRP A 86 -1.07 -1.81 1.82
C TRP A 86 -1.79 -1.57 3.13
N SER A 87 -2.93 -2.25 3.26
CA SER A 87 -3.71 -2.26 4.48
C SER A 87 -4.47 -3.59 4.53
N VAL A 88 -4.37 -4.32 5.64
CA VAL A 88 -5.06 -5.59 5.83
C VAL A 88 -6.06 -5.42 6.98
N LEU A 89 -7.31 -5.81 6.74
CA LEU A 89 -8.38 -5.69 7.75
C LEU A 89 -8.04 -6.51 9.01
N PRO A 90 -8.45 -6.04 10.20
CA PRO A 90 -8.04 -6.65 11.47
C PRO A 90 -8.27 -8.15 11.56
N GLU A 91 -9.41 -8.65 11.09
CA GLU A 91 -9.76 -10.08 11.14
C GLU A 91 -8.86 -10.95 10.26
N PHE A 92 -8.09 -10.35 9.35
CA PHE A 92 -7.18 -11.06 8.45
C PHE A 92 -5.70 -10.86 8.81
N GLN A 93 -5.40 -10.08 9.83
CA GLN A 93 -4.01 -9.82 10.24
C GLN A 93 -3.37 -11.04 10.90
N GLY A 94 -2.04 -11.10 10.87
CA GLY A 94 -1.28 -12.18 11.50
C GLY A 94 -1.26 -13.50 10.71
N GLN A 95 -1.64 -13.48 9.44
CA GLN A 95 -1.74 -14.68 8.58
C GLN A 95 -0.81 -14.62 7.36
N GLY A 96 0.10 -13.64 7.29
CA GLY A 96 1.02 -13.49 6.17
C GLY A 96 0.40 -12.89 4.89
N ILE A 97 -0.82 -12.37 4.97
CA ILE A 97 -1.55 -11.85 3.82
C ILE A 97 -0.87 -10.60 3.24
N ALA A 98 -0.43 -9.67 4.10
CA ALA A 98 0.23 -8.45 3.63
C ALA A 98 1.54 -8.76 2.88
N VAL A 99 2.33 -9.69 3.37
CA VAL A 99 3.57 -10.12 2.71
C VAL A 99 3.26 -10.74 1.34
N ALA A 100 2.29 -11.64 1.29
CA ALA A 100 1.88 -12.29 0.05
C ALA A 100 1.36 -11.25 -0.96
N ALA A 101 0.52 -10.31 -0.51
CA ALA A 101 -0.02 -9.25 -1.37
C ALA A 101 1.10 -8.33 -1.90
N LEU A 102 2.04 -7.94 -1.05
CA LEU A 102 3.16 -7.10 -1.49
C LEU A 102 4.03 -7.83 -2.52
N ARG A 103 4.30 -9.11 -2.35
CA ARG A 103 5.04 -9.90 -3.34
C ARG A 103 4.34 -9.93 -4.69
N LEU A 104 3.02 -10.06 -4.69
CA LEU A 104 2.23 -10.03 -5.93
C LEU A 104 2.29 -8.65 -6.59
N VAL A 105 2.23 -7.58 -5.81
CA VAL A 105 2.37 -6.20 -6.32
C VAL A 105 3.77 -5.95 -6.88
N ILE A 106 4.80 -6.48 -6.25
CA ILE A 106 6.17 -6.39 -6.78
C ILE A 106 6.24 -7.01 -8.17
N ASP A 107 5.62 -8.16 -8.37
CA ASP A 107 5.56 -8.82 -9.69
C ASP A 107 4.79 -7.96 -10.70
N GLU A 108 3.69 -7.33 -10.28
CA GLU A 108 2.92 -6.41 -11.14
C GLU A 108 3.77 -5.19 -11.55
N ALA A 109 4.51 -4.61 -10.61
CA ALA A 109 5.38 -3.46 -10.87
C ALA A 109 6.51 -3.84 -11.85
N ARG A 110 7.08 -5.04 -11.70
CA ARG A 110 8.08 -5.56 -12.64
C ARG A 110 7.51 -5.71 -14.05
N ARG A 111 6.31 -6.25 -14.18
CA ARG A 111 5.65 -6.40 -15.48
C ARG A 111 5.33 -5.06 -16.12
N ALA A 112 4.94 -4.07 -15.30
CA ALA A 112 4.69 -2.72 -15.78
C ALA A 112 5.97 -2.08 -16.38
N GLY A 113 7.11 -2.31 -15.74
CA GLY A 113 8.44 -2.08 -16.31
C GLY A 113 8.82 -0.63 -16.58
N ARG A 114 8.06 0.35 -16.06
CA ARG A 114 8.33 1.77 -16.31
C ARG A 114 9.45 2.32 -15.42
N HIS A 115 9.61 1.75 -14.24
CA HIS A 115 10.66 2.10 -13.29
C HIS A 115 11.36 0.84 -12.78
N ASP A 116 12.59 1.01 -12.33
CA ASP A 116 13.45 -0.10 -11.90
C ASP A 116 13.55 -0.26 -10.38
N ARG A 117 12.82 0.56 -9.62
CA ARG A 117 12.86 0.54 -8.16
C ARG A 117 11.48 0.76 -7.55
N LEU A 118 11.20 0.03 -6.49
CA LEU A 118 9.99 0.16 -5.68
C LEU A 118 10.38 0.55 -4.26
N HIS A 119 9.70 1.55 -3.71
CA HIS A 119 9.87 2.01 -2.33
C HIS A 119 8.64 1.70 -1.50
N ALA A 120 8.82 1.61 -0.19
CA ALA A 120 7.75 1.64 0.80
C ALA A 120 8.20 2.50 1.97
N LEU A 121 7.28 3.30 2.50
CA LEU A 121 7.60 4.34 3.48
C LEU A 121 6.73 4.21 4.74
N PRO A 122 6.77 3.07 5.46
CA PRO A 122 5.98 2.93 6.68
C PRO A 122 6.49 3.84 7.79
N ASN A 123 5.57 4.28 8.66
CA ASN A 123 5.92 5.01 9.88
C ASN A 123 6.90 4.16 10.70
N ILE A 124 7.90 4.80 11.31
CA ILE A 124 8.91 4.07 12.11
C ILE A 124 8.30 3.27 13.25
N HIS A 125 7.13 3.70 13.76
CA HIS A 125 6.43 3.04 14.86
C HIS A 125 5.51 1.91 14.40
N ASN A 126 5.28 1.77 13.11
CA ASN A 126 4.45 0.71 12.56
C ASN A 126 5.26 -0.58 12.39
N GLY A 127 5.42 -1.31 13.48
CA GLY A 127 6.22 -2.55 13.49
C GLY A 127 5.73 -3.60 12.52
N ALA A 128 4.41 -3.73 12.36
CA ALA A 128 3.82 -4.70 11.45
C ALA A 128 4.19 -4.41 9.98
N SER A 129 4.04 -3.16 9.53
CA SER A 129 4.39 -2.78 8.15
C SER A 129 5.88 -2.87 7.90
N ASN A 130 6.72 -2.50 8.86
CA ASN A 130 8.18 -2.66 8.72
C ASN A 130 8.57 -4.14 8.61
N ALA A 131 7.90 -5.02 9.36
CA ALA A 131 8.13 -6.46 9.24
C ALA A 131 7.71 -7.00 7.88
N VAL A 132 6.62 -6.49 7.30
CA VAL A 132 6.17 -6.85 5.94
C VAL A 132 7.25 -6.50 4.92
N CYS A 133 7.82 -5.31 4.98
CA CYS A 133 8.90 -4.90 4.09
C CYS A 133 10.09 -5.86 4.17
N ARG A 134 10.51 -6.19 5.39
CA ARG A 134 11.65 -7.09 5.60
C ARG A 134 11.37 -8.48 5.05
N LYS A 135 10.19 -9.02 5.34
CA LYS A 135 9.81 -10.38 4.90
C LYS A 135 9.62 -10.47 3.39
N ALA A 136 9.24 -9.38 2.75
CA ALA A 136 9.10 -9.32 1.29
C ALA A 136 10.45 -9.17 0.58
N GLY A 137 11.54 -9.03 1.31
CA GLY A 137 12.89 -8.95 0.74
C GLY A 137 13.36 -7.54 0.43
N MET A 138 12.69 -6.51 0.95
CA MET A 138 13.12 -5.13 0.77
C MET A 138 14.33 -4.80 1.67
N THR A 139 15.10 -3.81 1.27
CA THR A 139 16.27 -3.32 1.99
C THR A 139 15.94 -2.00 2.67
N LEU A 140 16.34 -1.86 3.94
CA LEU A 140 16.17 -0.61 4.68
C LEU A 140 17.30 0.36 4.32
N ALA A 141 16.93 1.51 3.76
CA ALA A 141 17.89 2.57 3.42
C ALA A 141 18.16 3.50 4.60
N GLY A 142 17.16 3.72 5.46
CA GLY A 142 17.29 4.60 6.62
C GLY A 142 15.97 5.26 6.97
N GLU A 143 16.01 6.19 7.92
CA GLU A 143 14.83 6.98 8.30
C GLU A 143 14.69 8.21 7.41
N CYS A 144 13.46 8.67 7.24
CA CYS A 144 13.15 9.84 6.42
C CYS A 144 11.96 10.59 6.98
N ASP A 145 11.83 11.86 6.60
CA ASP A 145 10.68 12.69 6.94
C ASP A 145 9.83 12.92 5.71
N PHE A 146 8.51 12.83 5.87
CA PHE A 146 7.55 13.16 4.82
C PHE A 146 6.22 13.58 5.46
N GLU A 147 5.29 14.05 4.65
CA GLU A 147 3.95 14.41 5.11
C GLU A 147 2.93 13.46 4.50
N TYR A 148 2.02 12.95 5.35
CA TYR A 148 0.88 12.16 4.89
C TYR A 148 -0.23 12.10 5.95
N PRO A 149 -1.44 12.56 5.62
CA PRO A 149 -1.74 13.40 4.46
C PRO A 149 -1.01 14.74 4.55
N LYS A 150 -1.08 15.55 3.50
CA LYS A 150 -0.41 16.85 3.47
C LYS A 150 -0.69 17.64 4.75
N GLY A 151 0.37 18.14 5.39
CA GLY A 151 0.27 18.86 6.66
C GLY A 151 0.44 17.98 7.90
N ASN A 152 0.47 16.67 7.75
CA ASN A 152 0.71 15.73 8.85
C ASN A 152 2.11 15.13 8.72
N PRO A 153 3.11 15.64 9.49
CA PRO A 153 4.48 15.14 9.39
C PRO A 153 4.60 13.71 9.94
N ILE A 154 5.32 12.88 9.22
CA ILE A 154 5.59 11.49 9.61
C ILE A 154 7.10 11.25 9.54
N ARG A 155 7.63 10.58 10.56
CA ARG A 155 8.96 9.99 10.51
C ARG A 155 8.79 8.55 10.04
N GLY A 156 9.35 8.22 8.87
CA GLY A 156 9.22 6.92 8.26
C GLY A 156 10.54 6.19 8.08
N ASN A 157 10.45 4.93 7.75
CA ASN A 157 11.57 4.14 7.26
C ASN A 157 11.46 4.02 5.74
N GLU A 158 12.55 4.32 5.06
CA GLU A 158 12.61 4.11 3.62
C GLU A 158 13.10 2.68 3.34
N TRP A 159 12.22 1.87 2.78
CA TRP A 159 12.54 0.54 2.27
C TRP A 159 12.54 0.59 0.74
N TYR A 160 13.41 -0.19 0.10
CA TYR A 160 13.45 -0.25 -1.36
C TYR A 160 13.75 -1.65 -1.86
N LEU A 161 13.39 -1.89 -3.11
CA LEU A 161 13.67 -3.12 -3.84
C LEU A 161 13.99 -2.77 -5.29
N GLU A 162 15.07 -3.33 -5.81
CA GLU A 162 15.36 -3.25 -7.24
C GLU A 162 14.46 -4.24 -7.99
N LEU A 163 13.81 -3.76 -9.03
CA LEU A 163 12.84 -4.55 -9.81
C LEU A 163 13.47 -5.35 -10.95
#